data_a01c864345455b56bc8f838b6dfbc8a8
#
_entry.id   a01c864345455b56bc8f838b6dfbc8a8
#
_cell.length_a   1.000
_cell.length_b   1.000
_cell.length_c   1.000
_cell.angle_alpha   90.00
_cell.angle_beta   90.00
_cell.angle_gamma   90.00
#
_symmetry.space_group_name_H-M   'P 1'
#
loop_
_entity.id
_entity.type
_entity.pdbx_description
1 polymer ?
#
loop_
_entity_poly.entity_id
_entity_poly.type
_entity_poly.pdbx_seq_one_letter_code
_entity_poly.pdbx_strand_id
1 'polypeptide(L)'
;MKLEFYNSPDPQDISSVKLPEVPAFVSYKPDFELMAKLAKDYEKYSNILIIAHGGSITSFYGFYHALKYQAKKQAYFLSTVDPDYIFELKQTLKPEDTLVIAISKSGETTTQIEMMMAFVDFPTLVVTGKSSPLRALAEKLNLNIVMHPPIGGRYTGLTEVGLLPAVICGLDAKGLFAGAETFYDLYKNDNLAFRAASVFNQLEQKGYLDVFMPFYAHNLFPMSNLIVQLCHESFGKDGCGQTYFAHEAPESQHHTNQRFFGGTKNICGFFTGSETFLHPTVSSYPPGSHSVQIKGHALFDINKIPLEKALEFELQGTLEDARIQGIPLALLTINKFSSQEIGALTAFWQLYAVYASVLREVDPFDQPQVENSKNISFHKRLQYKGLL
;
A
#
# COMPACT_ATOMS: atom_id res chain seq x y z
N MET A 1 2.03 -10.49 -13.54
CA MET A 1 1.77 -9.05 -13.79
C MET A 1 2.13 -8.65 -15.21
N LYS A 2 1.35 -7.73 -15.80
CA LYS A 2 1.55 -7.11 -17.12
C LYS A 2 1.56 -5.58 -16.96
N LEU A 3 2.42 -4.88 -17.71
CA LEU A 3 2.49 -3.42 -17.74
C LEU A 3 2.44 -2.95 -19.20
N GLU A 4 1.53 -2.04 -19.50
CA GLU A 4 1.32 -1.47 -20.82
C GLU A 4 1.36 0.05 -20.73
N PHE A 5 1.91 0.72 -21.74
CA PHE A 5 1.98 2.17 -21.84
C PHE A 5 1.17 2.69 -23.01
N TYR A 6 0.48 3.81 -22.83
CA TYR A 6 -0.33 4.47 -23.87
C TYR A 6 0.01 5.95 -23.90
N ASN A 7 0.19 6.52 -25.09
CA ASN A 7 0.57 7.92 -25.30
C ASN A 7 1.80 8.38 -24.48
N SER A 8 2.64 7.44 -24.09
CA SER A 8 3.78 7.65 -23.19
C SER A 8 5.09 7.56 -23.98
N PRO A 9 6.19 8.14 -23.48
CA PRO A 9 7.51 7.92 -24.07
C PRO A 9 7.95 6.46 -23.90
N ASP A 10 8.90 6.03 -24.71
CA ASP A 10 9.56 4.73 -24.54
C ASP A 10 10.40 4.71 -23.25
N PRO A 11 10.43 3.58 -22.53
CA PRO A 11 11.33 3.43 -21.38
C PRO A 11 12.81 3.55 -21.81
N GLN A 12 13.62 4.15 -20.95
CA GLN A 12 15.07 4.17 -21.12
C GLN A 12 15.66 2.76 -20.92
N ASP A 13 16.86 2.54 -21.44
CA ASP A 13 17.64 1.34 -21.13
C ASP A 13 18.23 1.47 -19.72
N ILE A 14 17.99 0.46 -18.87
CA ILE A 14 18.52 0.42 -17.50
C ILE A 14 20.06 0.49 -17.47
N SER A 15 20.75 -0.02 -18.51
CA SER A 15 22.20 0.04 -18.62
C SER A 15 22.76 1.47 -18.76
N SER A 16 21.92 2.44 -19.14
CA SER A 16 22.28 3.86 -19.21
C SER A 16 22.29 4.55 -17.85
N VAL A 17 21.79 3.89 -16.79
CA VAL A 17 21.62 4.47 -15.45
C VAL A 17 22.55 3.79 -14.45
N LYS A 18 23.34 4.58 -13.73
CA LYS A 18 24.19 4.06 -12.64
C LYS A 18 23.33 3.77 -11.41
N LEU A 19 22.94 2.52 -11.22
CA LEU A 19 22.22 2.09 -10.04
C LEU A 19 23.16 1.99 -8.82
N PRO A 20 22.66 2.29 -7.60
CA PRO A 20 23.38 2.06 -6.37
C PRO A 20 23.61 0.56 -6.12
N GLU A 21 24.37 0.24 -5.05
CA GLU A 21 24.45 -1.13 -4.56
C GLU A 21 23.07 -1.69 -4.24
N VAL A 22 22.98 -3.02 -4.15
CA VAL A 22 21.69 -3.69 -3.86
C VAL A 22 21.14 -3.18 -2.53
N PRO A 23 19.93 -2.59 -2.53
CA PRO A 23 19.33 -2.07 -1.31
C PRO A 23 19.14 -3.15 -0.25
N ALA A 24 19.27 -2.78 1.03
CA ALA A 24 19.20 -3.71 2.15
C ALA A 24 17.90 -4.53 2.18
N PHE A 25 16.76 -3.94 1.77
CA PHE A 25 15.48 -4.65 1.73
C PHE A 25 15.41 -5.72 0.63
N VAL A 26 16.17 -5.57 -0.46
CA VAL A 26 16.24 -6.54 -1.57
C VAL A 26 17.00 -7.80 -1.16
N SER A 27 18.05 -7.66 -0.37
CA SER A 27 18.87 -8.78 0.12
C SER A 27 18.40 -9.36 1.45
N TYR A 28 17.40 -8.74 2.09
CA TYR A 28 16.89 -9.17 3.38
C TYR A 28 16.20 -10.54 3.29
N LYS A 29 16.41 -11.37 4.32
CA LYS A 29 15.74 -12.68 4.44
C LYS A 29 14.97 -12.71 5.76
N PRO A 30 13.62 -12.75 5.72
CA PRO A 30 12.78 -12.81 6.91
C PRO A 30 12.93 -14.12 7.69
N ASP A 31 12.82 -14.05 9.01
CA ASP A 31 12.83 -15.24 9.88
C ASP A 31 11.43 -15.87 9.95
N PHE A 32 11.14 -16.75 9.00
CA PHE A 32 9.86 -17.46 8.93
C PHE A 32 9.66 -18.47 10.07
N GLU A 33 10.73 -18.97 10.70
CA GLU A 33 10.64 -19.89 11.84
C GLU A 33 10.15 -19.15 13.08
N LEU A 34 10.75 -17.99 13.37
CA LEU A 34 10.29 -17.10 14.43
C LEU A 34 8.82 -16.70 14.24
N MET A 35 8.45 -16.28 13.02
CA MET A 35 7.09 -15.85 12.72
C MET A 35 6.08 -17.00 12.89
N ALA A 36 6.41 -18.21 12.45
CA ALA A 36 5.55 -19.38 12.63
C ALA A 36 5.37 -19.77 14.10
N LYS A 37 6.45 -19.68 14.89
CA LYS A 37 6.39 -19.88 16.35
C LYS A 37 5.45 -18.87 17.00
N LEU A 38 5.63 -17.58 16.72
CA LEU A 38 4.79 -16.52 17.28
C LEU A 38 3.33 -16.67 16.85
N ALA A 39 3.06 -17.03 15.60
CA ALA A 39 1.69 -17.28 15.15
C ALA A 39 1.00 -18.39 15.95
N LYS A 40 1.74 -19.44 16.34
CA LYS A 40 1.24 -20.51 17.22
C LYS A 40 1.03 -20.00 18.65
N ASP A 41 1.98 -19.22 19.20
CA ASP A 41 1.87 -18.67 20.56
C ASP A 41 0.63 -17.76 20.71
N TYR A 42 0.25 -17.06 19.62
CA TYR A 42 -0.89 -16.17 19.56
C TYR A 42 -2.12 -16.74 18.82
N GLU A 43 -2.18 -18.06 18.64
CA GLU A 43 -3.26 -18.72 17.89
C GLU A 43 -4.65 -18.46 18.48
N LYS A 44 -4.76 -18.35 19.80
CA LYS A 44 -6.03 -18.19 20.53
C LYS A 44 -6.77 -16.88 20.23
N TYR A 45 -6.07 -15.82 19.76
CA TYR A 45 -6.70 -14.53 19.49
C TYR A 45 -7.36 -14.54 18.12
N SER A 46 -8.61 -14.16 18.05
CA SER A 46 -9.38 -14.03 16.80
C SER A 46 -9.27 -12.67 16.16
N ASN A 47 -8.95 -11.62 16.94
CA ASN A 47 -8.78 -10.25 16.53
C ASN A 47 -7.33 -9.80 16.68
N ILE A 48 -6.85 -9.04 15.70
CA ILE A 48 -5.50 -8.46 15.69
C ILE A 48 -5.63 -6.96 15.51
N LEU A 49 -5.19 -6.18 16.49
CA LEU A 49 -5.14 -4.72 16.40
C LEU A 49 -3.70 -4.28 16.07
N ILE A 50 -3.51 -3.71 14.89
CA ILE A 50 -2.21 -3.15 14.48
C ILE A 50 -2.15 -1.68 14.88
N ILE A 51 -1.18 -1.32 15.71
CA ILE A 51 -0.89 0.06 16.11
C ILE A 51 0.45 0.48 15.50
N ALA A 52 0.39 1.30 14.46
CA ALA A 52 1.57 1.75 13.74
C ALA A 52 1.29 2.98 12.88
N HIS A 53 2.35 3.57 12.31
CA HIS A 53 2.28 4.65 11.33
C HIS A 53 3.11 4.34 10.09
N GLY A 54 2.72 4.94 8.95
CA GLY A 54 3.46 4.89 7.71
C GLY A 54 3.79 3.46 7.26
N GLY A 55 5.02 3.20 6.82
CA GLY A 55 5.42 1.90 6.29
C GLY A 55 5.28 0.73 7.25
N SER A 56 5.20 0.99 8.56
CA SER A 56 4.96 -0.06 9.55
C SER A 56 3.52 -0.60 9.55
N ILE A 57 2.58 0.06 8.89
CA ILE A 57 1.18 -0.37 8.81
C ILE A 57 0.71 -0.54 7.36
N THR A 58 1.13 0.33 6.43
CA THR A 58 0.57 0.41 5.08
C THR A 58 0.77 -0.86 4.27
N SER A 59 1.89 -1.58 4.46
CA SER A 59 2.15 -2.84 3.76
C SER A 59 1.19 -3.94 4.20
N PHE A 60 1.10 -4.19 5.51
CA PHE A 60 0.18 -5.21 6.01
C PHE A 60 -1.28 -4.84 5.77
N TYR A 61 -1.63 -3.55 5.86
CA TYR A 61 -2.95 -3.06 5.48
C TYR A 61 -3.30 -3.48 4.03
N GLY A 62 -2.39 -3.25 3.10
CA GLY A 62 -2.55 -3.66 1.71
C GLY A 62 -2.65 -5.18 1.55
N PHE A 63 -1.78 -5.96 2.20
CA PHE A 63 -1.80 -7.43 2.15
C PHE A 63 -3.11 -8.00 2.68
N TYR A 64 -3.54 -7.51 3.84
CA TYR A 64 -4.75 -7.99 4.49
C TYR A 64 -5.98 -7.76 3.61
N HIS A 65 -6.15 -6.57 3.07
CA HIS A 65 -7.31 -6.26 2.23
C HIS A 65 -7.27 -6.98 0.88
N ALA A 66 -6.09 -7.08 0.24
CA ALA A 66 -5.93 -7.81 -1.02
C ALA A 66 -6.21 -9.32 -0.87
N LEU A 67 -5.90 -9.88 0.30
CA LEU A 67 -5.98 -11.32 0.58
C LEU A 67 -6.98 -11.67 1.70
N LYS A 68 -7.88 -10.75 2.06
CA LYS A 68 -8.75 -10.91 3.24
C LYS A 68 -9.60 -12.18 3.25
N TYR A 69 -9.95 -12.71 2.08
CA TYR A 69 -10.70 -13.97 1.97
C TYR A 69 -9.87 -15.22 2.36
N GLN A 70 -8.54 -15.06 2.47
CA GLN A 70 -7.64 -16.09 2.97
C GLN A 70 -7.36 -15.93 4.48
N ALA A 71 -7.63 -14.74 5.03
CA ALA A 71 -7.37 -14.44 6.43
C ALA A 71 -8.25 -15.28 7.36
N LYS A 72 -7.63 -15.82 8.40
CA LYS A 72 -8.29 -16.62 9.44
C LYS A 72 -8.69 -15.78 10.66
N LYS A 73 -8.19 -14.56 10.77
CA LYS A 73 -8.44 -13.64 11.86
C LYS A 73 -8.83 -12.28 11.34
N GLN A 74 -9.60 -11.54 12.14
CA GLN A 74 -10.00 -10.17 11.82
C GLN A 74 -8.88 -9.20 12.20
N ALA A 75 -8.44 -8.36 11.25
CA ALA A 75 -7.48 -7.30 11.53
C ALA A 75 -8.17 -5.94 11.64
N TYR A 76 -7.69 -5.15 12.59
CA TYR A 76 -8.06 -3.75 12.84
C TYR A 76 -6.78 -2.91 12.77
N PHE A 77 -6.92 -1.66 12.35
CA PHE A 77 -5.78 -0.79 12.07
C PHE A 77 -5.95 0.55 12.78
N LEU A 78 -5.04 0.87 13.69
CA LEU A 78 -5.04 2.13 14.43
C LEU A 78 -3.78 2.93 14.10
N SER A 79 -3.98 4.04 13.40
CA SER A 79 -2.94 5.01 13.02
C SER A 79 -3.33 6.46 13.35
N THR A 80 -4.28 6.66 14.25
CA THR A 80 -4.74 7.97 14.70
C THR A 80 -4.98 7.98 16.21
N VAL A 81 -4.73 9.12 16.84
CA VAL A 81 -5.10 9.38 18.24
C VAL A 81 -6.51 9.98 18.38
N ASP A 82 -7.34 9.83 17.35
CA ASP A 82 -8.74 10.23 17.37
C ASP A 82 -9.48 9.51 18.53
N PRO A 83 -10.00 10.24 19.52
CA PRO A 83 -10.59 9.63 20.72
C PRO A 83 -11.87 8.85 20.41
N ASP A 84 -12.65 9.29 19.41
CA ASP A 84 -13.91 8.63 19.06
C ASP A 84 -13.62 7.27 18.38
N TYR A 85 -12.66 7.21 17.49
CA TYR A 85 -12.24 5.94 16.87
C TYR A 85 -11.60 4.98 17.88
N ILE A 86 -10.77 5.49 18.80
CA ILE A 86 -10.22 4.66 19.89
C ILE A 86 -11.34 4.12 20.79
N PHE A 87 -12.34 4.95 21.10
CA PHE A 87 -13.52 4.52 21.88
C PHE A 87 -14.29 3.41 21.15
N GLU A 88 -14.57 3.57 19.84
CA GLU A 88 -15.23 2.56 19.01
C GLU A 88 -14.49 1.21 19.03
N LEU A 89 -13.18 1.23 18.85
CA LEU A 89 -12.33 0.04 18.91
C LEU A 89 -12.44 -0.64 20.29
N LYS A 90 -12.44 0.12 21.40
CA LYS A 90 -12.57 -0.42 22.76
C LYS A 90 -13.97 -1.01 23.04
N GLN A 91 -15.01 -0.54 22.37
CA GLN A 91 -16.33 -1.18 22.44
C GLN A 91 -16.37 -2.50 21.69
N THR A 92 -15.65 -2.59 20.57
CA THR A 92 -15.64 -3.75 19.68
C THR A 92 -14.70 -4.85 20.14
N LEU A 93 -13.49 -4.49 20.61
CA LEU A 93 -12.40 -5.41 20.94
C LEU A 93 -12.37 -5.72 22.44
N LYS A 94 -12.00 -6.97 22.77
CA LYS A 94 -11.84 -7.42 24.15
C LYS A 94 -10.42 -8.00 24.37
N PRO A 95 -9.81 -7.78 25.55
CA PRO A 95 -8.45 -8.29 25.83
C PRO A 95 -8.31 -9.81 25.71
N GLU A 96 -9.36 -10.56 26.00
CA GLU A 96 -9.36 -12.03 25.97
C GLU A 96 -9.27 -12.63 24.57
N ASP A 97 -9.72 -11.92 23.52
CA ASP A 97 -9.77 -12.40 22.14
C ASP A 97 -8.95 -11.56 21.15
N THR A 98 -8.28 -10.51 21.62
CA THR A 98 -7.56 -9.55 20.80
C THR A 98 -6.07 -9.50 21.16
N LEU A 99 -5.21 -9.61 20.16
CA LEU A 99 -3.77 -9.30 20.25
C LEU A 99 -3.51 -7.92 19.65
N VAL A 100 -2.83 -7.06 20.39
CA VAL A 100 -2.26 -5.80 19.89
C VAL A 100 -0.86 -6.09 19.32
N ILE A 101 -0.55 -5.59 18.13
CA ILE A 101 0.80 -5.58 17.57
C ILE A 101 1.21 -4.11 17.36
N ALA A 102 2.11 -3.62 18.22
CA ALA A 102 2.64 -2.25 18.16
C ALA A 102 3.97 -2.23 17.41
N ILE A 103 4.05 -1.49 16.29
CA ILE A 103 5.21 -1.54 15.38
C ILE A 103 5.80 -0.14 15.19
N SER A 104 7.06 0.07 15.61
CA SER A 104 7.81 1.31 15.34
C SER A 104 9.31 1.07 15.33
N LYS A 105 9.99 1.45 14.24
CA LYS A 105 11.45 1.33 14.13
C LYS A 105 12.17 2.19 15.16
N SER A 106 11.92 3.50 15.19
CA SER A 106 12.54 4.44 16.13
C SER A 106 11.99 4.29 17.54
N GLY A 107 10.74 3.85 17.69
CA GLY A 107 10.02 3.83 18.95
C GLY A 107 9.80 5.20 19.58
N GLU A 108 10.05 6.29 18.86
CA GLU A 108 9.95 7.68 19.32
C GLU A 108 8.65 8.36 18.89
N THR A 109 7.84 7.69 18.05
CA THR A 109 6.58 8.25 17.58
C THR A 109 5.59 8.37 18.72
N THR A 110 5.42 9.58 19.22
CA THR A 110 4.64 9.89 20.43
C THR A 110 3.21 9.39 20.32
N THR A 111 2.52 9.69 19.20
CA THR A 111 1.16 9.23 18.96
C THR A 111 1.02 7.70 18.99
N GLN A 112 2.04 6.96 18.57
CA GLN A 112 2.01 5.50 18.63
C GLN A 112 2.11 4.97 20.05
N ILE A 113 2.96 5.59 20.88
CA ILE A 113 3.05 5.26 22.30
C ILE A 113 1.72 5.59 23.01
N GLU A 114 1.12 6.75 22.70
CA GLU A 114 -0.18 7.15 23.23
C GLU A 114 -1.29 6.16 22.85
N MET A 115 -1.34 5.72 21.58
CA MET A 115 -2.29 4.69 21.13
C MET A 115 -2.06 3.34 21.83
N MET A 116 -0.80 2.89 21.96
CA MET A 116 -0.49 1.65 22.66
C MET A 116 -0.91 1.71 24.12
N MET A 117 -0.67 2.83 24.81
CA MET A 117 -1.08 3.03 26.20
C MET A 117 -2.60 3.08 26.37
N ALA A 118 -3.34 3.52 25.35
CA ALA A 118 -4.79 3.43 25.38
C ALA A 118 -5.32 1.97 25.40
N PHE A 119 -4.50 1.00 24.96
CA PHE A 119 -4.80 -0.44 24.98
C PHE A 119 -3.84 -1.22 25.91
N VAL A 120 -3.35 -0.60 26.98
CA VAL A 120 -2.34 -1.19 27.90
C VAL A 120 -2.80 -2.50 28.56
N ASP A 121 -4.10 -2.69 28.72
CA ASP A 121 -4.71 -3.90 29.31
C ASP A 121 -4.81 -5.07 28.30
N PHE A 122 -4.48 -4.84 27.04
CA PHE A 122 -4.54 -5.87 25.98
C PHE A 122 -3.22 -6.62 25.90
N PRO A 123 -3.24 -7.94 25.63
CA PRO A 123 -2.06 -8.70 25.24
C PRO A 123 -1.36 -8.03 24.08
N THR A 124 -0.08 -7.72 24.23
CA THR A 124 0.65 -6.90 23.25
C THR A 124 1.97 -7.55 22.84
N LEU A 125 2.21 -7.56 21.52
CA LEU A 125 3.49 -7.89 20.89
C LEU A 125 4.09 -6.60 20.31
N VAL A 126 5.35 -6.33 20.59
CA VAL A 126 6.03 -5.11 20.13
C VAL A 126 7.06 -5.46 19.06
N VAL A 127 7.04 -4.74 17.93
CA VAL A 127 8.07 -4.82 16.88
C VAL A 127 8.82 -3.50 16.83
N THR A 128 10.07 -3.48 17.33
CA THR A 128 10.83 -2.23 17.46
C THR A 128 12.34 -2.41 17.32
N GLY A 129 13.07 -1.30 17.14
CA GLY A 129 14.52 -1.29 17.01
C GLY A 129 15.25 -1.72 18.29
N LYS A 130 16.58 -1.96 18.14
CA LYS A 130 17.44 -2.48 19.22
C LYS A 130 17.51 -1.56 20.44
N SER A 131 17.51 -0.25 20.21
CA SER A 131 17.59 0.78 21.27
C SER A 131 16.53 1.84 20.96
N SER A 132 15.40 1.78 21.65
CA SER A 132 14.29 2.69 21.41
C SER A 132 13.46 2.93 22.67
N PRO A 133 12.82 4.09 22.84
CA PRO A 133 11.90 4.35 23.95
C PRO A 133 10.77 3.30 24.03
N LEU A 134 10.22 2.90 22.90
CA LEU A 134 9.19 1.86 22.83
C LEU A 134 9.71 0.51 23.34
N ARG A 135 10.98 0.15 23.06
CA ARG A 135 11.60 -1.05 23.59
C ARG A 135 11.73 -0.98 25.11
N ALA A 136 12.28 0.13 25.62
CA ALA A 136 12.42 0.32 27.06
C ALA A 136 11.07 0.26 27.78
N LEU A 137 10.02 0.80 27.18
CA LEU A 137 8.65 0.71 27.71
C LEU A 137 8.14 -0.74 27.68
N ALA A 138 8.33 -1.45 26.58
CA ALA A 138 7.91 -2.85 26.44
C ALA A 138 8.61 -3.76 27.46
N GLU A 139 9.91 -3.55 27.72
CA GLU A 139 10.68 -4.27 28.75
C GLU A 139 10.13 -4.00 30.16
N LYS A 140 9.78 -2.75 30.50
CA LYS A 140 9.13 -2.40 31.76
C LYS A 140 7.75 -3.02 31.95
N LEU A 141 7.04 -3.25 30.85
CA LEU A 141 5.72 -3.87 30.86
C LEU A 141 5.78 -5.41 30.67
N ASN A 142 6.98 -5.99 30.61
CA ASN A 142 7.21 -7.43 30.35
C ASN A 142 6.52 -7.94 29.07
N LEU A 143 6.50 -7.15 28.01
CA LEU A 143 5.91 -7.50 26.72
C LEU A 143 6.90 -8.28 25.85
N ASN A 144 6.40 -9.14 24.98
CA ASN A 144 7.21 -9.80 23.95
C ASN A 144 7.68 -8.79 22.90
N ILE A 145 8.96 -8.89 22.52
CA ILE A 145 9.59 -7.95 21.57
C ILE A 145 10.18 -8.73 20.41
N VAL A 146 9.84 -8.31 19.20
CA VAL A 146 10.47 -8.73 17.94
C VAL A 146 11.35 -7.59 17.44
N MET A 147 12.51 -7.93 16.87
CA MET A 147 13.42 -6.95 16.31
C MET A 147 12.88 -6.38 15.00
N HIS A 148 12.75 -5.06 14.93
CA HIS A 148 12.53 -4.36 13.68
C HIS A 148 13.86 -4.30 12.91
N PRO A 149 13.91 -4.75 11.63
CA PRO A 149 15.15 -4.68 10.85
C PRO A 149 15.60 -3.23 10.64
N PRO A 150 16.91 -2.97 10.41
CA PRO A 150 17.45 -1.62 10.22
C PRO A 150 17.15 -1.04 8.82
N ILE A 151 16.00 -1.35 8.27
CA ILE A 151 15.49 -0.91 6.96
C ILE A 151 14.52 0.25 7.16
N GLY A 152 14.45 1.19 6.21
CA GLY A 152 13.50 2.32 6.23
C GLY A 152 12.05 1.83 6.20
N GLY A 153 11.15 2.47 6.98
CA GLY A 153 9.78 1.98 7.24
C GLY A 153 9.01 1.60 5.96
N ARG A 154 9.01 2.46 4.94
CA ARG A 154 8.29 2.20 3.67
C ARG A 154 8.80 0.99 2.88
N TYR A 155 10.02 0.51 3.15
CA TYR A 155 10.63 -0.66 2.51
C TYR A 155 10.54 -1.95 3.35
N THR A 156 9.90 -1.92 4.54
CA THR A 156 9.86 -3.08 5.45
C THR A 156 8.69 -4.02 5.25
N GLY A 157 7.83 -3.78 4.25
CA GLY A 157 6.62 -4.58 4.04
C GLY A 157 6.87 -6.09 3.91
N LEU A 158 8.00 -6.46 3.31
CA LEU A 158 8.40 -7.86 3.09
C LEU A 158 9.48 -8.33 4.08
N THR A 159 9.45 -7.77 5.29
CA THR A 159 10.22 -8.20 6.47
C THR A 159 9.25 -8.60 7.58
N GLU A 160 9.74 -8.88 8.79
CA GLU A 160 8.90 -9.18 9.97
C GLU A 160 7.86 -8.07 10.24
N VAL A 161 8.11 -6.84 9.79
CA VAL A 161 7.20 -5.71 9.99
C VAL A 161 5.84 -5.94 9.30
N GLY A 162 5.84 -6.36 8.05
CA GLY A 162 4.59 -6.65 7.31
C GLY A 162 4.20 -8.12 7.31
N LEU A 163 5.20 -9.04 7.34
CA LEU A 163 4.95 -10.47 7.22
C LEU A 163 4.54 -11.13 8.54
N LEU A 164 5.01 -10.67 9.70
CA LEU A 164 4.60 -11.23 10.99
C LEU A 164 3.09 -11.08 11.26
N PRO A 165 2.49 -9.89 11.14
CA PRO A 165 1.04 -9.78 11.26
C PRO A 165 0.30 -10.59 10.18
N ALA A 166 0.86 -10.73 8.96
CA ALA A 166 0.29 -11.56 7.91
C ALA A 166 0.25 -13.04 8.32
N VAL A 167 1.36 -13.60 8.83
CA VAL A 167 1.41 -15.00 9.35
C VAL A 167 0.43 -15.17 10.50
N ILE A 168 0.40 -14.24 11.47
CA ILE A 168 -0.52 -14.31 12.61
C ILE A 168 -1.99 -14.30 12.15
N CYS A 169 -2.32 -13.54 11.11
CA CYS A 169 -3.66 -13.51 10.50
C CYS A 169 -3.94 -14.71 9.60
N GLY A 170 -2.97 -15.61 9.38
CA GLY A 170 -3.13 -16.82 8.58
C GLY A 170 -2.97 -16.63 7.07
N LEU A 171 -2.38 -15.50 6.63
CA LEU A 171 -2.01 -15.29 5.23
C LEU A 171 -0.73 -16.05 4.88
N ASP A 172 -0.58 -16.41 3.61
CA ASP A 172 0.64 -17.06 3.08
C ASP A 172 1.78 -16.03 2.89
N ALA A 173 2.49 -15.74 4.00
CA ALA A 173 3.61 -14.81 3.99
C ALA A 173 4.83 -15.35 3.20
N LYS A 174 5.01 -16.67 3.12
CA LYS A 174 6.07 -17.25 2.27
C LYS A 174 5.78 -17.00 0.79
N GLY A 175 4.51 -17.12 0.38
CA GLY A 175 4.07 -16.78 -0.96
C GLY A 175 4.24 -15.29 -1.26
N LEU A 176 3.91 -14.38 -0.32
CA LEU A 176 4.19 -12.96 -0.45
C LEU A 176 5.69 -12.70 -0.72
N PHE A 177 6.55 -13.28 0.10
CA PHE A 177 8.00 -13.08 -0.05
C PHE A 177 8.54 -13.71 -1.34
N ALA A 178 8.13 -14.93 -1.69
CA ALA A 178 8.53 -15.60 -2.92
C ALA A 178 8.12 -14.80 -4.18
N GLY A 179 6.93 -14.19 -4.17
CA GLY A 179 6.52 -13.29 -5.24
C GLY A 179 7.42 -12.05 -5.36
N ALA A 180 7.84 -11.49 -4.25
CA ALA A 180 8.75 -10.34 -4.23
C ALA A 180 10.15 -10.69 -4.75
N GLU A 181 10.68 -11.86 -4.41
CA GLU A 181 11.99 -12.32 -4.88
C GLU A 181 12.08 -12.30 -6.40
N THR A 182 11.00 -12.60 -7.13
CA THR A 182 10.97 -12.55 -8.60
C THR A 182 11.31 -11.16 -9.18
N PHE A 183 11.02 -10.08 -8.44
CA PHE A 183 11.40 -8.71 -8.80
C PHE A 183 12.76 -8.33 -8.26
N TYR A 184 13.09 -8.71 -7.02
CA TYR A 184 14.36 -8.39 -6.39
C TYR A 184 15.55 -8.98 -7.15
N ASP A 185 15.42 -10.20 -7.69
CA ASP A 185 16.44 -10.84 -8.51
C ASP A 185 16.72 -10.08 -9.82
N LEU A 186 15.79 -9.21 -10.24
CA LEU A 186 15.92 -8.38 -11.43
C LEU A 186 16.43 -6.96 -11.15
N TYR A 187 16.87 -6.63 -9.93
CA TYR A 187 17.20 -5.25 -9.53
C TYR A 187 18.18 -4.54 -10.49
N LYS A 188 19.17 -5.22 -11.02
CA LYS A 188 20.15 -4.63 -11.98
C LYS A 188 19.87 -4.96 -13.44
N ASN A 189 18.77 -5.67 -13.69
CA ASN A 189 18.36 -6.10 -15.03
C ASN A 189 17.11 -5.32 -15.47
N ASP A 190 16.81 -5.36 -16.77
CA ASP A 190 15.57 -4.79 -17.29
C ASP A 190 14.36 -5.43 -16.62
N ASN A 191 13.50 -4.59 -16.06
CA ASN A 191 12.29 -5.01 -15.35
C ASN A 191 11.18 -3.97 -15.44
N LEU A 192 9.94 -4.41 -15.14
CA LEU A 192 8.75 -3.57 -15.27
C LEU A 192 8.80 -2.32 -14.36
N ALA A 193 9.40 -2.42 -13.17
CA ALA A 193 9.48 -1.30 -12.22
C ALA A 193 10.42 -0.19 -12.74
N PHE A 194 11.56 -0.56 -13.32
CA PHE A 194 12.46 0.40 -13.94
C PHE A 194 11.82 1.05 -15.17
N ARG A 195 11.18 0.27 -16.03
CA ARG A 195 10.47 0.79 -17.22
C ARG A 195 9.41 1.83 -16.82
N ALA A 196 8.60 1.52 -15.81
CA ALA A 196 7.61 2.47 -15.30
C ALA A 196 8.27 3.72 -14.71
N ALA A 197 9.28 3.59 -13.85
CA ALA A 197 9.99 4.73 -13.24
C ALA A 197 10.61 5.64 -14.31
N SER A 198 11.20 5.08 -15.34
CA SER A 198 11.77 5.81 -16.48
C SER A 198 10.72 6.60 -17.26
N VAL A 199 9.59 5.97 -17.58
CA VAL A 199 8.48 6.64 -18.29
C VAL A 199 7.94 7.81 -17.48
N PHE A 200 7.66 7.59 -16.18
CA PHE A 200 7.07 8.63 -15.33
C PHE A 200 8.06 9.76 -15.00
N ASN A 201 9.36 9.49 -14.93
CA ASN A 201 10.39 10.53 -14.85
C ASN A 201 10.40 11.42 -16.11
N GLN A 202 10.30 10.82 -17.30
CA GLN A 202 10.22 11.58 -18.54
C GLN A 202 8.92 12.39 -18.65
N LEU A 203 7.79 11.86 -18.14
CA LEU A 203 6.51 12.58 -18.08
C LEU A 203 6.59 13.78 -17.15
N GLU A 204 7.24 13.67 -15.99
CA GLU A 204 7.48 14.79 -15.08
C GLU A 204 8.26 15.91 -15.77
N GLN A 205 9.32 15.58 -16.49
CA GLN A 205 10.12 16.54 -17.29
C GLN A 205 9.30 17.23 -18.38
N LYS A 206 8.21 16.60 -18.84
CA LYS A 206 7.24 17.19 -19.79
C LYS A 206 6.11 17.98 -19.13
N GLY A 207 6.15 18.15 -17.79
CA GLY A 207 5.16 18.92 -17.03
C GLY A 207 3.95 18.14 -16.54
N TYR A 208 3.95 16.80 -16.62
CA TYR A 208 2.94 15.96 -15.96
C TYR A 208 3.32 15.78 -14.49
N LEU A 209 2.84 16.67 -13.64
CA LEU A 209 3.23 16.75 -12.23
C LEU A 209 2.34 15.94 -11.30
N ASP A 210 1.19 15.48 -11.77
CA ASP A 210 0.24 14.70 -11.02
C ASP A 210 0.04 13.32 -11.66
N VAL A 211 -0.02 12.26 -10.86
CA VAL A 211 -0.29 10.89 -11.29
C VAL A 211 -1.59 10.41 -10.68
N PHE A 212 -2.61 10.27 -11.49
CA PHE A 212 -3.90 9.71 -11.09
C PHE A 212 -3.87 8.18 -11.15
N MET A 213 -4.17 7.54 -10.02
CA MET A 213 -4.18 6.07 -9.90
C MET A 213 -5.61 5.54 -9.66
N PRO A 214 -6.41 5.28 -10.70
CA PRO A 214 -7.67 4.56 -10.55
C PRO A 214 -7.42 3.06 -10.36
N PHE A 215 -8.04 2.47 -9.31
CA PHE A 215 -7.97 1.05 -9.02
C PHE A 215 -9.26 0.36 -9.43
N TYR A 216 -9.22 -0.41 -10.51
CA TYR A 216 -10.34 -1.24 -11.00
C TYR A 216 -10.36 -2.62 -10.32
N ALA A 217 -10.07 -2.64 -9.03
CA ALA A 217 -10.16 -3.81 -8.17
C ALA A 217 -10.22 -3.36 -6.71
N HIS A 218 -11.40 -3.44 -6.10
CA HIS A 218 -11.67 -3.00 -4.73
C HIS A 218 -10.61 -3.48 -3.72
N ASN A 219 -10.26 -4.76 -3.77
CA ASN A 219 -9.30 -5.33 -2.83
C ASN A 219 -7.85 -4.88 -3.07
N LEU A 220 -7.52 -4.29 -4.23
CA LEU A 220 -6.19 -3.69 -4.48
C LEU A 220 -6.10 -2.22 -4.06
N PHE A 221 -7.23 -1.51 -4.00
CA PHE A 221 -7.23 -0.09 -3.66
C PHE A 221 -6.50 0.22 -2.33
N PRO A 222 -6.62 -0.58 -1.27
CA PRO A 222 -5.86 -0.37 -0.03
C PRO A 222 -4.33 -0.39 -0.16
N MET A 223 -3.77 -0.98 -1.24
CA MET A 223 -2.35 -0.90 -1.56
C MET A 223 -1.90 0.53 -1.90
N SER A 224 -2.83 1.40 -2.29
CA SER A 224 -2.54 2.80 -2.64
C SER A 224 -1.84 3.56 -1.51
N ASN A 225 -2.15 3.28 -0.24
CA ASN A 225 -1.51 3.92 0.90
C ASN A 225 0.00 3.66 0.94
N LEU A 226 0.41 2.41 0.66
CA LEU A 226 1.83 2.05 0.55
C LEU A 226 2.47 2.72 -0.67
N ILE A 227 1.78 2.71 -1.81
CA ILE A 227 2.28 3.26 -3.08
C ILE A 227 2.52 4.76 -2.97
N VAL A 228 1.53 5.49 -2.47
CA VAL A 228 1.63 6.95 -2.24
C VAL A 228 2.79 7.27 -1.30
N GLN A 229 2.94 6.52 -0.20
CA GLN A 229 4.04 6.70 0.72
C GLN A 229 5.40 6.42 0.05
N LEU A 230 5.54 5.30 -0.67
CA LEU A 230 6.76 4.97 -1.41
C LEU A 230 7.15 6.09 -2.38
N CYS A 231 6.19 6.61 -3.14
CA CYS A 231 6.45 7.68 -4.11
C CYS A 231 6.82 9.00 -3.41
N HIS A 232 5.96 9.49 -2.51
CA HIS A 232 6.14 10.81 -1.91
C HIS A 232 7.37 10.90 -1.01
N GLU A 233 7.64 9.89 -0.17
CA GLU A 233 8.81 9.92 0.74
C GLU A 233 10.13 9.60 0.03
N SER A 234 10.13 8.84 -1.08
CA SER A 234 11.37 8.43 -1.72
C SER A 234 11.90 9.49 -2.69
N PHE A 235 11.05 10.06 -3.53
CA PHE A 235 11.48 11.03 -4.55
C PHE A 235 10.71 12.36 -4.58
N GLY A 236 9.73 12.55 -3.70
CA GLY A 236 9.05 13.85 -3.54
C GLY A 236 9.85 14.80 -2.67
N LYS A 237 11.04 15.20 -3.10
CA LYS A 237 11.99 16.05 -2.35
C LYS A 237 12.90 16.86 -3.27
N ASP A 238 13.59 17.85 -2.74
CA ASP A 238 14.56 18.70 -3.44
C ASP A 238 13.99 19.36 -4.72
N GLY A 239 12.69 19.64 -4.70
CA GLY A 239 11.98 20.25 -5.82
C GLY A 239 11.57 19.29 -6.94
N CYS A 240 11.80 17.99 -6.75
CA CYS A 240 11.40 16.91 -7.67
C CYS A 240 10.20 16.13 -7.14
N GLY A 241 9.64 15.31 -8.02
CA GLY A 241 8.63 14.33 -7.69
C GLY A 241 7.21 14.75 -8.06
N GLN A 242 6.51 13.79 -8.62
CA GLN A 242 5.09 13.90 -8.96
C GLN A 242 4.22 13.64 -7.73
N THR A 243 3.04 14.28 -7.68
CA THR A 243 2.00 13.97 -6.70
C THR A 243 1.22 12.73 -7.14
N TYR A 244 1.28 11.66 -6.36
CA TYR A 244 0.50 10.45 -6.58
C TYR A 244 -0.78 10.50 -5.76
N PHE A 245 -1.93 10.32 -6.40
CA PHE A 245 -3.23 10.25 -5.72
C PHE A 245 -4.08 9.12 -6.32
N ALA A 246 -4.80 8.43 -5.46
CA ALA A 246 -5.53 7.23 -5.83
C ALA A 246 -7.01 7.32 -5.50
N HIS A 247 -7.83 6.72 -6.36
CA HIS A 247 -9.24 6.50 -6.08
C HIS A 247 -9.66 5.10 -6.52
N GLU A 248 -10.70 4.59 -5.87
CA GLU A 248 -11.37 3.39 -6.34
C GLU A 248 -12.14 3.69 -7.62
N ALA A 249 -12.11 2.74 -8.56
CA ALA A 249 -12.85 2.79 -9.80
C ALA A 249 -13.83 1.59 -9.90
N PRO A 250 -15.00 1.78 -10.51
CA PRO A 250 -15.42 2.91 -11.37
C PRO A 250 -15.92 4.17 -10.63
N GLU A 251 -15.96 4.23 -9.29
CA GLU A 251 -16.47 5.40 -8.55
C GLU A 251 -15.76 6.71 -8.97
N SER A 252 -14.45 6.67 -9.21
CA SER A 252 -13.67 7.82 -9.65
C SER A 252 -14.15 8.45 -10.97
N GLN A 253 -14.89 7.71 -11.79
CA GLN A 253 -15.49 8.22 -13.01
C GLN A 253 -16.56 9.28 -12.75
N HIS A 254 -17.19 9.26 -11.55
CA HIS A 254 -18.24 10.20 -11.16
C HIS A 254 -17.69 11.51 -10.56
N HIS A 255 -16.38 11.65 -10.40
CA HIS A 255 -15.74 12.87 -9.88
C HIS A 255 -14.36 13.14 -10.48
N THR A 256 -13.34 12.30 -10.25
CA THR A 256 -11.96 12.59 -10.64
C THR A 256 -11.73 12.56 -12.14
N ASN A 257 -12.48 11.75 -12.90
CA ASN A 257 -12.39 11.73 -14.36
C ASN A 257 -12.71 13.10 -14.96
N GLN A 258 -13.61 13.90 -14.35
CA GLN A 258 -13.85 15.27 -14.81
C GLN A 258 -12.55 16.11 -14.79
N ARG A 259 -11.75 16.00 -13.71
CA ARG A 259 -10.46 16.70 -13.59
C ARG A 259 -9.40 16.09 -14.52
N PHE A 260 -9.38 14.77 -14.64
CA PHE A 260 -8.42 14.03 -15.47
C PHE A 260 -8.57 14.38 -16.96
N PHE A 261 -9.79 14.39 -17.47
CA PHE A 261 -10.09 14.68 -18.87
C PHE A 261 -10.24 16.17 -19.18
N GLY A 262 -10.91 16.92 -18.32
CA GLY A 262 -11.33 18.29 -18.58
C GLY A 262 -10.47 19.37 -17.97
N GLY A 263 -9.59 19.04 -17.02
CA GLY A 263 -8.79 20.02 -16.31
C GLY A 263 -7.47 20.41 -17.00
N THR A 264 -6.58 21.06 -16.23
CA THR A 264 -5.22 21.38 -16.69
C THR A 264 -4.50 20.10 -17.11
N LYS A 265 -3.80 20.13 -18.25
CA LYS A 265 -3.14 18.96 -18.85
C LYS A 265 -1.78 18.66 -18.19
N ASN A 266 -1.78 18.48 -16.88
CA ASN A 266 -0.61 18.16 -16.06
C ASN A 266 -0.76 16.81 -15.32
N ILE A 267 -1.84 16.06 -15.59
CA ILE A 267 -2.08 14.73 -14.99
C ILE A 267 -1.80 13.64 -16.02
N CYS A 268 -1.02 12.64 -15.63
CA CYS A 268 -0.94 11.36 -16.32
C CYS A 268 -1.60 10.25 -15.48
N GLY A 269 -1.84 9.08 -16.07
CA GLY A 269 -2.53 7.97 -15.42
C GLY A 269 -1.59 6.83 -15.03
N PHE A 270 -1.83 6.19 -13.88
CA PHE A 270 -1.26 4.90 -13.54
C PHE A 270 -2.39 3.96 -13.10
N PHE A 271 -3.00 3.29 -14.06
CA PHE A 271 -4.19 2.46 -13.86
C PHE A 271 -3.81 1.09 -13.30
N THR A 272 -4.62 0.56 -12.37
CA THR A 272 -4.37 -0.75 -11.77
C THR A 272 -5.63 -1.61 -11.85
N GLY A 273 -5.48 -2.85 -12.35
CA GLY A 273 -6.56 -3.83 -12.49
C GLY A 273 -6.13 -5.26 -12.22
N SER A 274 -7.06 -6.21 -12.40
CA SER A 274 -6.83 -7.65 -12.28
C SER A 274 -7.46 -8.38 -13.46
N GLU A 275 -6.77 -9.40 -14.00
CA GLU A 275 -7.32 -10.25 -15.08
C GLU A 275 -8.42 -11.18 -14.56
N THR A 276 -8.30 -11.63 -13.30
CA THR A 276 -9.27 -12.58 -12.72
C THR A 276 -9.70 -12.15 -11.32
N PHE A 277 -10.93 -12.51 -10.96
CA PHE A 277 -11.52 -12.26 -9.65
C PHE A 277 -11.84 -13.58 -8.95
N LEU A 278 -11.84 -13.58 -7.61
CA LEU A 278 -12.03 -14.79 -6.81
C LEU A 278 -13.49 -15.29 -6.83
N HIS A 279 -14.45 -14.38 -7.01
CA HIS A 279 -15.89 -14.68 -6.90
C HIS A 279 -16.65 -14.11 -8.11
N PRO A 280 -16.61 -14.79 -9.27
CA PRO A 280 -17.39 -14.39 -10.43
C PRO A 280 -18.87 -14.27 -10.08
N THR A 281 -19.50 -13.17 -10.49
CA THR A 281 -20.89 -12.88 -10.15
C THR A 281 -21.63 -12.38 -11.38
N VAL A 282 -22.85 -12.86 -11.57
CA VAL A 282 -23.74 -12.45 -12.68
C VAL A 282 -25.02 -11.87 -12.10
N SER A 283 -25.38 -10.64 -12.51
CA SER A 283 -26.68 -10.05 -12.19
C SER A 283 -27.75 -10.47 -13.21
N SER A 284 -28.97 -10.70 -12.73
CA SER A 284 -30.12 -10.99 -13.57
C SER A 284 -31.17 -9.90 -13.39
N TYR A 285 -31.63 -9.35 -14.50
CA TYR A 285 -32.68 -8.33 -14.49
C TYR A 285 -34.08 -8.98 -14.53
N PRO A 286 -35.09 -8.39 -13.82
CA PRO A 286 -36.44 -8.92 -13.83
C PRO A 286 -37.07 -8.79 -15.23
N PRO A 287 -38.05 -9.63 -15.57
CA PRO A 287 -38.70 -9.62 -16.90
C PRO A 287 -39.25 -8.25 -17.36
N GLY A 288 -39.69 -7.39 -16.43
CA GLY A 288 -40.17 -6.02 -16.72
C GLY A 288 -39.09 -5.07 -17.28
N SER A 289 -37.80 -5.45 -17.18
CA SER A 289 -36.66 -4.62 -17.66
C SER A 289 -36.66 -4.41 -19.18
N HIS A 290 -37.41 -5.19 -19.95
CA HIS A 290 -37.55 -5.00 -21.40
C HIS A 290 -38.17 -3.66 -21.77
N SER A 291 -39.03 -3.09 -20.92
CA SER A 291 -39.68 -1.80 -21.13
C SER A 291 -38.87 -0.58 -20.69
N VAL A 292 -37.78 -0.82 -19.91
CA VAL A 292 -36.90 0.23 -19.42
C VAL A 292 -35.81 0.50 -20.47
N GLN A 293 -35.63 1.78 -20.82
CA GLN A 293 -34.62 2.21 -21.79
C GLN A 293 -33.39 2.79 -21.11
N ILE A 294 -32.19 2.46 -21.62
CA ILE A 294 -30.91 3.04 -21.25
C ILE A 294 -30.10 3.31 -22.52
N LYS A 295 -29.67 4.57 -22.74
CA LYS A 295 -28.87 4.97 -23.91
C LYS A 295 -29.44 4.50 -25.25
N GLY A 296 -30.78 4.45 -25.38
CA GLY A 296 -31.48 4.04 -26.60
C GLY A 296 -31.67 2.53 -26.79
N HIS A 297 -31.29 1.71 -25.84
CA HIS A 297 -31.44 0.25 -25.83
C HIS A 297 -32.32 -0.21 -24.66
N ALA A 298 -32.93 -1.39 -24.76
CA ALA A 298 -33.63 -1.96 -23.63
C ALA A 298 -32.63 -2.33 -22.53
N LEU A 299 -32.94 -2.03 -21.27
CA LEU A 299 -32.06 -2.40 -20.12
C LEU A 299 -31.78 -3.91 -20.12
N PHE A 300 -32.72 -4.71 -20.58
CA PHE A 300 -32.58 -6.17 -20.69
C PHE A 300 -31.52 -6.62 -21.72
N ASP A 301 -31.11 -5.77 -22.67
CA ASP A 301 -30.11 -6.11 -23.69
C ASP A 301 -28.71 -6.33 -23.05
N ILE A 302 -28.47 -5.75 -21.87
CA ILE A 302 -27.25 -5.95 -21.09
C ILE A 302 -27.42 -6.94 -19.92
N ASN A 303 -28.51 -7.72 -19.93
CA ASN A 303 -28.80 -8.73 -18.92
C ASN A 303 -27.75 -9.86 -18.92
N LYS A 304 -27.39 -10.34 -17.72
CA LYS A 304 -26.44 -11.44 -17.50
C LYS A 304 -25.01 -11.18 -17.99
N ILE A 305 -24.61 -9.93 -18.13
CA ILE A 305 -23.19 -9.61 -18.25
C ILE A 305 -22.52 -9.95 -16.91
N PRO A 306 -21.47 -10.78 -16.88
CA PRO A 306 -20.70 -11.03 -15.67
C PRO A 306 -20.12 -9.72 -15.12
N LEU A 307 -20.19 -9.51 -13.78
CA LEU A 307 -19.76 -8.24 -13.18
C LEU A 307 -18.26 -7.97 -13.36
N GLU A 308 -17.42 -9.02 -13.44
CA GLU A 308 -16.01 -8.88 -13.80
C GLU A 308 -15.82 -8.33 -15.23
N LYS A 309 -16.70 -8.70 -16.18
CA LYS A 309 -16.70 -8.12 -17.53
C LYS A 309 -17.24 -6.71 -17.55
N ALA A 310 -18.27 -6.41 -16.75
CA ALA A 310 -18.75 -5.04 -16.60
C ALA A 310 -17.63 -4.11 -16.07
N LEU A 311 -16.89 -4.54 -15.05
CA LEU A 311 -15.75 -3.79 -14.49
C LEU A 311 -14.61 -3.63 -15.53
N GLU A 312 -14.33 -4.66 -16.32
CA GLU A 312 -13.37 -4.59 -17.43
C GLU A 312 -13.81 -3.55 -18.48
N PHE A 313 -15.10 -3.48 -18.82
CA PHE A 313 -15.62 -2.47 -19.76
C PHE A 313 -15.50 -1.05 -19.22
N GLU A 314 -15.70 -0.84 -17.92
CA GLU A 314 -15.47 0.47 -17.28
C GLU A 314 -13.97 0.88 -17.35
N LEU A 315 -13.06 -0.05 -17.09
CA LEU A 315 -11.62 0.18 -17.28
C LEU A 315 -11.31 0.52 -18.75
N GLN A 316 -11.79 -0.29 -19.69
CA GLN A 316 -11.56 -0.10 -21.13
C GLN A 316 -12.13 1.24 -21.62
N GLY A 317 -13.32 1.63 -21.15
CA GLY A 317 -13.93 2.91 -21.49
C GLY A 317 -13.07 4.11 -21.09
N THR A 318 -12.58 4.12 -19.83
CA THR A 318 -11.71 5.20 -19.34
C THR A 318 -10.33 5.17 -20.03
N LEU A 319 -9.78 3.98 -20.26
CA LEU A 319 -8.49 3.78 -20.94
C LEU A 319 -8.54 4.29 -22.38
N GLU A 320 -9.59 3.92 -23.14
CA GLU A 320 -9.73 4.30 -24.54
C GLU A 320 -9.99 5.80 -24.69
N ASP A 321 -10.80 6.41 -23.80
CA ASP A 321 -11.02 7.85 -23.82
C ASP A 321 -9.70 8.61 -23.55
N ALA A 322 -8.90 8.16 -22.57
CA ALA A 322 -7.58 8.73 -22.32
C ALA A 322 -6.64 8.59 -23.52
N ARG A 323 -6.68 7.42 -24.21
CA ARG A 323 -5.89 7.15 -25.41
C ARG A 323 -6.27 8.10 -26.57
N ILE A 324 -7.57 8.29 -26.81
CA ILE A 324 -8.08 9.20 -27.85
C ILE A 324 -7.69 10.65 -27.55
N GLN A 325 -7.73 11.06 -26.27
CA GLN A 325 -7.38 12.43 -25.88
C GLN A 325 -5.87 12.67 -25.78
N GLY A 326 -5.02 11.67 -26.09
CA GLY A 326 -3.57 11.80 -26.04
C GLY A 326 -3.00 11.93 -24.63
N ILE A 327 -3.75 11.49 -23.58
CA ILE A 327 -3.29 11.54 -22.19
C ILE A 327 -2.35 10.36 -21.95
N PRO A 328 -1.11 10.60 -21.48
CA PRO A 328 -0.17 9.52 -21.21
C PRO A 328 -0.57 8.72 -19.97
N LEU A 329 -0.47 7.41 -20.05
CA LEU A 329 -0.74 6.53 -18.91
C LEU A 329 -0.03 5.17 -19.01
N ALA A 330 0.06 4.51 -17.84
CA ALA A 330 0.39 3.11 -17.71
C ALA A 330 -0.81 2.31 -17.19
N LEU A 331 -0.97 1.07 -17.64
CA LEU A 331 -1.89 0.07 -17.08
C LEU A 331 -1.07 -1.09 -16.50
N LEU A 332 -1.18 -1.29 -15.19
CA LEU A 332 -0.61 -2.42 -14.48
C LEU A 332 -1.72 -3.41 -14.12
N THR A 333 -1.61 -4.64 -14.61
CA THR A 333 -2.60 -5.69 -14.37
C THR A 333 -1.95 -6.87 -13.64
N ILE A 334 -2.52 -7.26 -12.50
CA ILE A 334 -2.16 -8.53 -11.85
C ILE A 334 -2.94 -9.68 -12.52
N ASN A 335 -2.35 -10.90 -12.55
CA ASN A 335 -3.04 -12.03 -13.16
C ASN A 335 -4.20 -12.53 -12.27
N LYS A 336 -3.96 -12.57 -10.95
CA LYS A 336 -4.94 -13.07 -9.96
C LYS A 336 -4.61 -12.59 -8.55
N PHE A 337 -5.59 -12.66 -7.65
CA PHE A 337 -5.39 -12.42 -6.21
C PHE A 337 -4.72 -13.63 -5.56
N SER A 338 -3.40 -13.61 -5.46
CA SER A 338 -2.58 -14.60 -4.75
C SER A 338 -1.48 -13.92 -3.97
N SER A 339 -0.96 -14.59 -2.94
CA SER A 339 0.16 -14.06 -2.13
C SER A 339 1.36 -13.72 -3.00
N GLN A 340 1.69 -14.54 -3.99
CA GLN A 340 2.79 -14.29 -4.92
C GLN A 340 2.58 -13.02 -5.74
N GLU A 341 1.39 -12.81 -6.31
CA GLU A 341 1.10 -11.60 -7.10
C GLU A 341 1.13 -10.33 -6.24
N ILE A 342 0.59 -10.37 -5.01
CA ILE A 342 0.60 -9.22 -4.09
C ILE A 342 2.03 -8.92 -3.59
N GLY A 343 2.83 -9.96 -3.32
CA GLY A 343 4.25 -9.80 -2.99
C GLY A 343 5.04 -9.19 -4.15
N ALA A 344 4.84 -9.69 -5.37
CA ALA A 344 5.45 -9.14 -6.58
C ALA A 344 5.03 -7.69 -6.83
N LEU A 345 3.74 -7.34 -6.65
CA LEU A 345 3.24 -5.96 -6.75
C LEU A 345 3.91 -5.04 -5.73
N THR A 346 4.11 -5.52 -4.50
CA THR A 346 4.80 -4.75 -3.45
C THR A 346 6.26 -4.50 -3.84
N ALA A 347 6.98 -5.52 -4.28
CA ALA A 347 8.37 -5.39 -4.72
C ALA A 347 8.50 -4.48 -5.97
N PHE A 348 7.54 -4.57 -6.91
CA PHE A 348 7.46 -3.66 -8.05
C PHE A 348 7.47 -2.20 -7.58
N TRP A 349 6.58 -1.82 -6.65
CA TRP A 349 6.50 -0.44 -6.17
C TRP A 349 7.69 -0.02 -5.31
N GLN A 350 8.28 -0.93 -4.53
CA GLN A 350 9.51 -0.65 -3.79
C GLN A 350 10.68 -0.37 -4.74
N LEU A 351 10.86 -1.18 -5.77
CA LEU A 351 11.89 -0.95 -6.78
C LEU A 351 11.58 0.28 -7.64
N TYR A 352 10.31 0.49 -8.01
CA TYR A 352 9.88 1.71 -8.69
C TYR A 352 10.33 2.96 -7.94
N ALA A 353 10.10 3.02 -6.62
CA ALA A 353 10.47 4.15 -5.79
C ALA A 353 12.00 4.37 -5.76
N VAL A 354 12.79 3.30 -5.71
CA VAL A 354 14.26 3.39 -5.78
C VAL A 354 14.71 3.92 -7.16
N TYR A 355 14.21 3.33 -8.24
CA TYR A 355 14.59 3.77 -9.59
C TYR A 355 14.15 5.20 -9.89
N ALA A 356 12.93 5.56 -9.47
CA ALA A 356 12.41 6.91 -9.62
C ALA A 356 13.25 7.96 -8.86
N SER A 357 13.78 7.59 -7.69
CA SER A 357 14.71 8.43 -6.92
C SER A 357 16.06 8.59 -7.63
N VAL A 358 16.62 7.47 -8.11
CA VAL A 358 17.91 7.47 -8.84
C VAL A 358 17.83 8.34 -10.10
N LEU A 359 16.74 8.23 -10.86
CA LEU A 359 16.50 9.03 -12.07
C LEU A 359 16.34 10.53 -11.79
N ARG A 360 16.03 10.91 -10.55
CA ARG A 360 15.90 12.29 -10.06
C ARG A 360 17.11 12.75 -9.25
N GLU A 361 18.13 11.89 -9.12
CA GLU A 361 19.36 12.17 -8.35
C GLU A 361 19.10 12.50 -6.87
N VAL A 362 18.06 11.90 -6.26
CA VAL A 362 17.72 12.04 -4.84
C VAL A 362 17.89 10.73 -4.06
N ASP A 363 18.13 10.81 -2.75
CA ASP A 363 18.29 9.61 -1.90
C ASP A 363 16.93 8.92 -1.68
N PRO A 364 16.73 7.65 -2.10
CA PRO A 364 15.50 6.92 -1.88
C PRO A 364 15.20 6.57 -0.41
N PHE A 365 16.17 6.71 0.52
CA PHE A 365 16.10 6.13 1.85
C PHE A 365 15.92 7.13 2.99
N ASP A 366 16.04 8.42 2.74
CA ASP A 366 15.78 9.49 3.70
C ASP A 366 14.41 10.18 3.48
N GLN A 367 13.97 10.97 4.45
CA GLN A 367 12.75 11.80 4.40
C GLN A 367 12.85 12.95 5.43
N PRO A 368 13.79 13.90 5.26
CA PRO A 368 14.05 14.92 6.29
C PRO A 368 12.87 15.87 6.54
N GLN A 369 12.01 16.14 5.55
CA GLN A 369 10.96 17.13 5.64
C GLN A 369 9.82 16.77 6.60
N VAL A 370 9.67 15.49 6.98
CA VAL A 370 8.60 15.05 7.90
C VAL A 370 8.96 15.19 9.39
N GLU A 371 10.22 15.49 9.75
CA GLU A 371 10.67 15.47 11.14
C GLU A 371 10.28 16.74 11.91
N ASN A 372 10.29 17.90 11.27
CA ASN A 372 10.01 19.18 11.94
C ASN A 372 8.60 19.23 12.56
N SER A 373 7.59 18.78 11.84
CA SER A 373 6.20 18.73 12.35
C SER A 373 6.05 17.84 13.57
N LYS A 374 6.76 16.70 13.60
CA LYS A 374 6.78 15.78 14.77
C LYS A 374 7.40 16.45 15.99
N ASN A 375 8.51 17.16 15.81
CA ASN A 375 9.19 17.89 16.88
C ASN A 375 8.29 19.00 17.46
N ILE A 376 7.65 19.80 16.58
CA ILE A 376 6.69 20.83 17.01
C ILE A 376 5.54 20.20 17.81
N SER A 377 4.99 19.09 17.31
CA SER A 377 3.89 18.39 17.98
C SER A 377 4.30 17.87 19.37
N PHE A 378 5.54 17.36 19.52
CA PHE A 378 6.06 16.93 20.81
C PHE A 378 6.24 18.11 21.79
N HIS A 379 6.82 19.24 21.34
CA HIS A 379 6.96 20.45 22.15
C HIS A 379 5.60 20.98 22.64
N LYS A 380 4.56 20.93 21.81
CA LYS A 380 3.22 21.32 22.24
C LYS A 380 2.66 20.47 23.39
N ARG A 381 2.98 19.18 23.43
CA ARG A 381 2.63 18.31 24.56
C ARG A 381 3.34 18.73 25.84
N LEU A 382 4.63 19.08 25.77
CA LEU A 382 5.39 19.59 26.91
C LEU A 382 4.83 20.93 27.42
N GLN A 383 4.51 21.85 26.53
CA GLN A 383 3.86 23.13 26.88
C GLN A 383 2.50 22.91 27.56
N TYR A 384 1.68 22.03 27.05
CA TYR A 384 0.39 21.68 27.66
C TYR A 384 0.53 21.14 29.09
N LYS A 385 1.65 20.45 29.37
CA LYS A 385 2.01 19.94 30.71
C LYS A 385 2.74 20.96 31.60
N GLY A 386 3.03 22.17 31.10
CA GLY A 386 3.81 23.17 31.82
C GLY A 386 5.28 22.81 32.03
N LEU A 387 5.85 22.00 31.13
CA LEU A 387 7.26 21.57 31.18
C LEU A 387 8.17 22.43 30.29
N LEU A 388 7.61 23.32 29.50
CA LEU A 388 8.28 24.34 28.66
C LEU A 388 7.56 25.67 28.79
#